data_92a4d7fabd5d95b05bbf98314d8535a2
#
_entry.id   92a4d7fabd5d95b05bbf98314d8535a2
#
_cell.length_a   1.000
_cell.length_b   1.000
_cell.length_c   1.000
_cell.angle_alpha   90.00
_cell.angle_beta   90.00
_cell.angle_gamma   90.00
#
_symmetry.space_group_name_H-M   'P 1'
#
loop_
_entity.id
_entity.type
_entity.pdbx_description
1 polymer ?
#
loop_
_entity_poly.entity_id
_entity_poly.type
_entity_poly.pdbx_seq_one_letter_code
_entity_poly.pdbx_strand_id
1 'polypeptide(L)'
;MRPLPAVGVILLLVVSVAAPVAGFAPPAQTADGSGQLPQITAVDNTTNHLAIPASDVRSTTYNRSSLDVGVAVAVGSRDLRSDYATTNFERQFFQQDSETARDRLVDETLTDIESQRTSLEQRNQIAIQRYASDAIPATEFLRQRALIDAESRQLADRLERVRTAAGTAPGYSLSPDQRFRLENNRGVLKTYRGPISQRISAETAGGTEPNAVYVEASSEGYMLSTVSDGRYSRETYLGQDRDPTATDQFGQTDDPLGAVNTRAENLYPWLYSEQYPSVQAYGRSGIYQIQADHPNGQLTAYLDGGTTNVFYETQHLELTTIDRSEVATSVNQSVRVRVQQSFESGPLLVTATDNSTGSTADATVRINGKRIGTTGGDGALWTVEPRGEYTVTATTQDGDRVRIPVSGSA
;
A
#
# COMPACT_ATOMS: atom_id res chain seq x y z
N MET A 1 38.79 51.79 -27.53
CA MET A 1 38.09 52.86 -26.85
C MET A 1 36.64 52.87 -27.29
N ARG A 2 35.76 52.30 -26.46
CA ARG A 2 34.30 52.43 -26.57
C ARG A 2 33.73 52.42 -25.13
N PRO A 3 32.86 53.36 -24.74
CA PRO A 3 32.34 53.44 -23.39
C PRO A 3 31.15 52.52 -23.18
N LEU A 4 31.04 52.01 -21.94
CA LEU A 4 29.90 51.28 -21.39
C LEU A 4 28.77 52.26 -21.03
N PRO A 5 27.49 51.88 -21.16
CA PRO A 5 26.39 52.63 -20.60
C PRO A 5 26.08 52.18 -19.14
N ALA A 6 25.87 53.16 -18.30
CA ALA A 6 25.42 53.02 -16.93
C ALA A 6 23.95 52.64 -16.87
N VAL A 7 23.60 51.63 -16.05
CA VAL A 7 22.22 51.26 -15.70
C VAL A 7 21.86 51.95 -14.39
N GLY A 8 20.90 52.86 -14.46
CA GLY A 8 20.35 53.57 -13.31
C GLY A 8 19.36 52.71 -12.52
N VAL A 9 19.58 52.61 -11.22
CA VAL A 9 18.65 51.99 -10.27
C VAL A 9 17.67 53.06 -9.82
N ILE A 10 16.39 52.90 -10.15
CA ILE A 10 15.30 53.76 -9.61
C ILE A 10 14.81 53.12 -8.32
N LEU A 11 15.06 53.81 -7.21
CA LEU A 11 14.54 53.49 -5.86
C LEU A 11 13.17 54.15 -5.71
N LEU A 12 12.10 53.37 -5.66
CA LEU A 12 10.75 53.83 -5.39
C LEU A 12 10.49 53.74 -3.87
N LEU A 13 10.50 54.89 -3.23
CA LEU A 13 10.16 55.05 -1.81
C LEU A 13 8.64 55.18 -1.68
N VAL A 14 7.97 54.19 -1.15
CA VAL A 14 6.55 54.25 -0.79
C VAL A 14 6.46 54.63 0.69
N VAL A 15 5.98 55.84 0.95
CA VAL A 15 5.66 56.32 2.31
C VAL A 15 4.25 55.83 2.64
N SER A 16 4.13 54.91 3.59
CA SER A 16 2.84 54.50 4.14
C SER A 16 2.51 55.28 5.38
N VAL A 17 1.45 56.07 5.32
CA VAL A 17 0.85 56.79 6.46
C VAL A 17 0.05 55.77 7.29
N ALA A 18 0.46 55.51 8.52
CA ALA A 18 -0.27 54.72 9.48
C ALA A 18 -1.34 55.55 10.18
N ALA A 19 -2.62 55.18 10.02
CA ALA A 19 -3.71 55.64 10.87
C ALA A 19 -4.04 54.52 11.90
N PRO A 20 -4.26 54.83 13.18
CA PRO A 20 -4.63 53.85 14.18
C PRO A 20 -6.13 53.49 14.03
N VAL A 21 -6.45 52.27 13.66
CA VAL A 21 -7.80 51.74 13.78
C VAL A 21 -7.89 50.97 15.09
N ALA A 22 -8.81 51.43 15.95
CA ALA A 22 -9.14 50.83 17.23
C ALA A 22 -9.59 49.39 17.06
N GLY A 23 -9.15 48.56 18.03
CA GLY A 23 -9.30 47.12 18.01
C GLY A 23 -10.71 46.60 17.94
N PHE A 24 -10.89 45.66 17.05
CA PHE A 24 -11.76 44.51 17.22
C PHE A 24 -10.84 43.29 17.25
N ALA A 25 -10.66 42.71 18.42
CA ALA A 25 -10.11 41.37 18.53
C ALA A 25 -11.12 40.42 17.85
N PRO A 26 -10.71 39.62 16.84
CA PRO A 26 -11.55 38.54 16.38
C PRO A 26 -11.72 37.55 17.55
N PRO A 27 -12.91 36.92 17.71
CA PRO A 27 -13.05 35.87 18.68
C PRO A 27 -11.99 34.80 18.38
N ALA A 28 -11.33 34.35 19.45
CA ALA A 28 -10.45 33.21 19.38
C ALA A 28 -11.24 32.05 18.71
N GLN A 29 -10.93 31.78 17.47
CA GLN A 29 -11.32 30.50 16.87
C GLN A 29 -10.59 29.47 17.72
N THR A 30 -11.34 28.80 18.58
CA THR A 30 -10.99 27.49 19.06
C THR A 30 -10.70 26.71 17.78
N ALA A 31 -9.45 26.32 17.59
CA ALA A 31 -9.08 25.36 16.61
C ALA A 31 -9.83 24.09 17.00
N ASP A 32 -11.04 23.90 16.45
CA ASP A 32 -11.65 22.61 16.34
C ASP A 32 -10.68 21.80 15.52
N GLY A 33 -9.92 20.97 16.21
CA GLY A 33 -9.01 19.99 15.62
C GLY A 33 -9.77 18.81 14.97
N SER A 34 -10.85 19.09 14.25
CA SER A 34 -11.39 18.21 13.22
C SER A 34 -10.54 18.39 11.97
N GLY A 35 -9.25 18.06 12.08
CA GLY A 35 -8.44 17.73 10.91
C GLY A 35 -9.19 16.67 10.14
N GLN A 36 -9.81 17.06 9.04
CA GLN A 36 -10.40 16.20 8.05
C GLN A 36 -9.48 15.01 7.88
N LEU A 37 -10.00 13.81 8.06
CA LEU A 37 -9.28 12.55 7.82
C LEU A 37 -9.42 12.24 6.31
N PRO A 38 -8.68 12.89 5.41
CA PRO A 38 -9.01 12.90 3.98
C PRO A 38 -8.73 11.58 3.28
N GLN A 39 -8.17 10.60 4.00
CA GLN A 39 -7.61 9.42 3.38
C GLN A 39 -8.27 8.11 3.82
N ILE A 40 -9.00 8.13 4.94
CA ILE A 40 -9.76 6.98 5.41
C ILE A 40 -11.19 7.11 4.91
N THR A 41 -11.54 6.25 3.95
CA THR A 41 -12.88 6.20 3.34
C THR A 41 -13.77 5.28 4.15
N ALA A 42 -14.95 5.78 4.54
CA ALA A 42 -15.97 4.96 5.18
C ALA A 42 -16.65 4.04 4.16
N VAL A 43 -16.98 2.84 4.59
CA VAL A 43 -17.73 1.86 3.79
C VAL A 43 -18.83 1.27 4.66
N ASP A 44 -20.04 1.22 4.14
CA ASP A 44 -21.17 0.63 4.85
C ASP A 44 -20.97 -0.88 5.05
N ASN A 45 -21.35 -1.37 6.24
CA ASN A 45 -21.33 -2.79 6.62
C ASN A 45 -19.96 -3.49 6.55
N THR A 46 -18.88 -2.72 6.55
CA THR A 46 -17.51 -3.23 6.67
C THR A 46 -16.60 -2.16 7.29
N THR A 47 -15.30 -2.44 7.43
CA THR A 47 -14.38 -1.45 7.98
C THR A 47 -14.00 -0.40 6.97
N ASN A 48 -13.68 0.80 7.45
CA ASN A 48 -13.10 1.86 6.65
C ASN A 48 -11.78 1.41 6.00
N HIS A 49 -11.35 2.11 4.95
CA HIS A 49 -10.08 1.80 4.29
C HIS A 49 -9.29 3.06 3.89
N LEU A 50 -7.97 2.91 3.83
CA LEU A 50 -7.07 3.94 3.34
C LEU A 50 -7.23 4.09 1.82
N ALA A 51 -7.42 5.33 1.34
CA ALA A 51 -7.59 5.63 -0.09
C ALA A 51 -6.73 6.82 -0.52
N ILE A 52 -6.30 6.82 -1.78
CA ILE A 52 -5.71 8.01 -2.39
C ILE A 52 -6.85 9.01 -2.64
N PRO A 53 -6.77 10.27 -2.14
CA PRO A 53 -7.76 11.29 -2.44
C PRO A 53 -7.94 11.45 -3.96
N ALA A 54 -9.17 11.61 -4.43
CA ALA A 54 -9.48 11.66 -5.87
C ALA A 54 -8.69 12.77 -6.60
N SER A 55 -8.46 13.92 -5.94
CA SER A 55 -7.66 15.05 -6.46
C SER A 55 -6.19 14.70 -6.71
N ASP A 56 -5.68 13.71 -5.99
CA ASP A 56 -4.25 13.36 -5.97
C ASP A 56 -3.91 12.21 -6.91
N VAL A 57 -4.92 11.49 -7.40
CA VAL A 57 -4.74 10.40 -8.36
C VAL A 57 -4.16 10.95 -9.66
N ARG A 58 -3.04 10.41 -10.08
CA ARG A 58 -2.31 10.78 -11.31
C ARG A 58 -2.41 9.71 -12.38
N SER A 59 -2.41 8.45 -12.01
CA SER A 59 -2.46 7.33 -12.95
C SER A 59 -3.33 6.21 -12.40
N THR A 60 -4.16 5.63 -13.29
CA THR A 60 -4.98 4.45 -12.97
C THR A 60 -4.94 3.46 -14.12
N THR A 61 -4.81 2.18 -13.83
CA THR A 61 -4.89 1.16 -14.87
C THR A 61 -5.12 -0.23 -14.31
N TYR A 62 -5.62 -1.14 -15.16
CA TYR A 62 -5.46 -2.58 -14.94
C TYR A 62 -4.19 -3.08 -15.60
N ASN A 63 -3.48 -3.97 -14.92
CA ASN A 63 -2.38 -4.69 -15.49
C ASN A 63 -2.43 -6.16 -15.09
N ARG A 64 -1.75 -7.01 -15.85
CA ARG A 64 -1.50 -8.41 -15.51
C ARG A 64 0.00 -8.61 -15.49
N SER A 65 0.48 -9.21 -14.41
CA SER A 65 1.86 -9.69 -14.39
C SER A 65 2.02 -10.83 -15.42
N SER A 66 3.20 -11.04 -15.86
CA SER A 66 3.56 -12.15 -16.74
C SER A 66 4.87 -12.74 -16.24
N LEU A 67 5.15 -13.97 -16.61
CA LEU A 67 6.45 -14.59 -16.36
C LEU A 67 7.57 -13.65 -16.85
N ASP A 68 8.44 -13.25 -15.95
CA ASP A 68 9.62 -12.43 -16.23
C ASP A 68 10.87 -13.12 -15.71
N VAL A 69 11.58 -13.77 -16.61
CA VAL A 69 12.82 -14.53 -16.29
C VAL A 69 13.86 -13.60 -15.65
N GLY A 70 13.92 -12.31 -16.06
CA GLY A 70 14.84 -11.34 -15.48
C GLY A 70 14.54 -11.06 -14.00
N VAL A 71 13.26 -10.92 -13.65
CA VAL A 71 12.81 -10.78 -12.26
C VAL A 71 13.07 -12.06 -11.47
N ALA A 72 12.71 -13.22 -12.02
CA ALA A 72 12.93 -14.52 -11.35
C ALA A 72 14.41 -14.74 -11.02
N VAL A 73 15.31 -14.46 -11.98
CA VAL A 73 16.76 -14.55 -11.78
C VAL A 73 17.26 -13.49 -10.78
N ALA A 74 16.74 -12.26 -10.84
CA ALA A 74 17.14 -11.20 -9.90
C ALA A 74 16.72 -11.53 -8.46
N VAL A 75 15.52 -12.05 -8.24
CA VAL A 75 15.03 -12.51 -6.94
C VAL A 75 15.90 -13.69 -6.45
N GLY A 76 16.04 -14.74 -7.26
CA GLY A 76 16.85 -15.92 -6.89
C GLY A 76 18.32 -15.59 -6.60
N SER A 77 18.93 -14.65 -7.35
CA SER A 77 20.29 -14.20 -7.09
C SER A 77 20.43 -13.42 -5.78
N ARG A 78 19.38 -12.69 -5.40
CA ARG A 78 19.32 -11.97 -4.13
C ARG A 78 19.10 -12.94 -2.96
N ASP A 79 18.25 -13.94 -3.12
CA ASP A 79 18.03 -14.99 -2.13
C ASP A 79 19.34 -15.69 -1.79
N LEU A 80 20.09 -16.14 -2.80
CA LEU A 80 21.41 -16.77 -2.61
C LEU A 80 22.41 -15.86 -1.88
N ARG A 81 22.44 -14.55 -2.20
CA ARG A 81 23.33 -13.59 -1.49
C ARG A 81 22.88 -13.38 -0.06
N SER A 82 21.57 -13.31 0.21
CA SER A 82 21.01 -13.17 1.54
C SER A 82 21.34 -14.40 2.39
N ASP A 83 21.14 -15.61 1.85
CA ASP A 83 21.44 -16.87 2.51
C ASP A 83 22.94 -16.98 2.83
N TYR A 84 23.79 -16.60 1.87
CA TYR A 84 25.24 -16.57 2.10
C TYR A 84 25.62 -15.58 3.21
N ALA A 85 25.09 -14.35 3.16
CA ALA A 85 25.36 -13.33 4.17
C ALA A 85 24.90 -13.78 5.56
N THR A 86 23.72 -14.41 5.63
CA THR A 86 23.13 -14.94 6.87
C THR A 86 23.96 -16.08 7.43
N THR A 87 24.31 -17.07 6.62
CA THR A 87 25.14 -18.22 7.03
C THR A 87 26.53 -17.76 7.47
N ASN A 88 27.10 -16.78 6.76
CA ASN A 88 28.40 -16.22 7.12
C ASN A 88 28.34 -15.46 8.45
N PHE A 89 27.29 -14.66 8.69
CA PHE A 89 27.06 -14.00 9.97
C PHE A 89 26.96 -15.02 11.11
N GLU A 90 26.10 -16.03 11.01
CA GLU A 90 25.91 -17.05 12.04
C GLU A 90 27.24 -17.75 12.37
N ARG A 91 27.97 -18.20 11.33
CA ARG A 91 29.26 -18.84 11.50
C ARG A 91 30.27 -17.95 12.23
N GLN A 92 30.40 -16.68 11.79
CA GLN A 92 31.31 -15.74 12.41
C GLN A 92 30.90 -15.42 13.85
N PHE A 93 29.60 -15.23 14.11
CA PHE A 93 29.06 -14.89 15.42
C PHE A 93 29.37 -15.98 16.47
N PHE A 94 29.17 -17.25 16.12
CA PHE A 94 29.46 -18.37 17.04
C PHE A 94 30.94 -18.69 17.15
N GLN A 95 31.80 -18.21 16.25
CA GLN A 95 33.26 -18.33 16.34
C GLN A 95 33.90 -17.24 17.21
N GLN A 96 33.15 -16.18 17.60
CA GLN A 96 33.72 -15.15 18.48
C GLN A 96 33.84 -15.64 19.90
N ASP A 97 35.02 -15.44 20.48
CA ASP A 97 35.38 -15.84 21.87
C ASP A 97 34.96 -14.78 22.89
N SER A 98 34.63 -13.54 22.49
CA SER A 98 34.29 -12.45 23.38
C SER A 98 32.96 -11.78 23.03
N GLU A 99 32.24 -11.29 24.06
CA GLU A 99 31.02 -10.50 23.93
C GLU A 99 31.27 -9.25 23.06
N THR A 100 32.34 -8.51 23.30
CA THR A 100 32.70 -7.32 22.53
C THR A 100 32.89 -7.61 21.04
N ALA A 101 33.43 -8.77 20.67
CA ALA A 101 33.57 -9.15 19.26
C ALA A 101 32.22 -9.51 18.62
N ARG A 102 31.34 -10.15 19.38
CA ARG A 102 29.94 -10.41 18.96
C ARG A 102 29.16 -9.11 18.78
N ASP A 103 29.27 -8.17 19.73
CA ASP A 103 28.62 -6.85 19.63
C ASP A 103 29.02 -6.11 18.35
N ARG A 104 30.33 -6.07 18.06
CA ARG A 104 30.82 -5.43 16.83
C ARG A 104 30.24 -6.08 15.58
N LEU A 105 30.19 -7.39 15.50
CA LEU A 105 29.64 -8.10 14.36
C LEU A 105 28.12 -7.83 14.19
N VAL A 106 27.37 -7.77 15.30
CA VAL A 106 25.95 -7.38 15.29
C VAL A 106 25.79 -5.95 14.80
N ASP A 107 26.58 -4.99 15.31
CA ASP A 107 26.51 -3.59 14.91
C ASP A 107 26.86 -3.38 13.43
N GLU A 108 27.88 -4.06 12.92
CA GLU A 108 28.24 -4.05 11.50
C GLU A 108 27.09 -4.60 10.64
N THR A 109 26.47 -5.71 11.07
CA THR A 109 25.34 -6.32 10.37
C THR A 109 24.11 -5.43 10.37
N LEU A 110 23.76 -4.82 11.50
CA LEU A 110 22.64 -3.88 11.60
C LEU A 110 22.88 -2.64 10.73
N THR A 111 24.10 -2.11 10.69
CA THR A 111 24.49 -0.97 9.86
C THR A 111 24.36 -1.28 8.36
N ASP A 112 24.75 -2.48 7.94
CA ASP A 112 24.58 -2.93 6.56
C ASP A 112 23.08 -3.04 6.19
N ILE A 113 22.27 -3.63 7.08
CA ILE A 113 20.81 -3.73 6.88
C ILE A 113 20.17 -2.34 6.80
N GLU A 114 20.55 -1.39 7.64
CA GLU A 114 20.07 0.00 7.63
C GLU A 114 20.39 0.71 6.32
N SER A 115 21.60 0.52 5.80
CA SER A 115 22.01 1.07 4.50
C SER A 115 21.18 0.49 3.36
N GLN A 116 20.97 -0.82 3.33
CA GLN A 116 20.15 -1.48 2.31
C GLN A 116 18.66 -1.07 2.41
N ARG A 117 18.13 -0.95 3.64
CA ARG A 117 16.78 -0.43 3.88
C ARG A 117 16.62 0.98 3.33
N THR A 118 17.56 1.91 3.60
CA THR A 118 17.51 3.28 3.07
C THR A 118 17.50 3.29 1.54
N SER A 119 18.31 2.45 0.91
CA SER A 119 18.29 2.28 -0.54
C SER A 119 16.95 1.76 -1.06
N LEU A 120 16.31 0.83 -0.33
CA LEU A 120 15.00 0.29 -0.65
C LEU A 120 13.90 1.37 -0.56
N GLU A 121 13.94 2.21 0.48
CA GLU A 121 13.02 3.35 0.66
C GLU A 121 13.10 4.33 -0.52
N GLN A 122 14.32 4.71 -0.92
CA GLN A 122 14.56 5.60 -2.06
C GLN A 122 14.04 4.99 -3.36
N ARG A 123 14.29 3.71 -3.61
CA ARG A 123 13.79 3.02 -4.82
C ARG A 123 12.27 2.95 -4.85
N ASN A 124 11.63 2.72 -3.69
CA ASN A 124 10.17 2.74 -3.60
C ASN A 124 9.61 4.11 -4.01
N GLN A 125 10.14 5.19 -3.43
CA GLN A 125 9.72 6.55 -3.76
C GLN A 125 9.93 6.88 -5.25
N ILE A 126 11.09 6.55 -5.80
CA ILE A 126 11.39 6.76 -7.23
C ILE A 126 10.43 5.97 -8.11
N ALA A 127 10.12 4.72 -7.77
CA ALA A 127 9.18 3.90 -8.53
C ALA A 127 7.77 4.52 -8.58
N ILE A 128 7.27 5.00 -7.44
CA ILE A 128 5.98 5.67 -7.33
C ILE A 128 5.97 6.94 -8.20
N GLN A 129 6.93 7.83 -8.04
CA GLN A 129 7.02 9.10 -8.79
C GLN A 129 7.12 8.88 -10.29
N ARG A 130 7.93 7.91 -10.73
CA ARG A 130 8.07 7.59 -12.16
C ARG A 130 6.80 7.02 -12.76
N TYR A 131 6.06 6.21 -12.02
CA TYR A 131 4.79 5.69 -12.50
C TYR A 131 3.70 6.78 -12.50
N ALA A 132 3.60 7.58 -11.44
CA ALA A 132 2.64 8.69 -11.35
C ALA A 132 2.84 9.77 -12.44
N SER A 133 4.08 9.91 -12.94
CA SER A 133 4.43 10.83 -14.03
C SER A 133 4.47 10.18 -15.42
N ASP A 134 3.93 8.96 -15.56
CA ASP A 134 3.95 8.17 -16.81
C ASP A 134 5.37 7.90 -17.39
N ALA A 135 6.42 8.07 -16.58
CA ALA A 135 7.80 7.80 -16.99
C ALA A 135 8.13 6.29 -17.07
N ILE A 136 7.33 5.45 -16.44
CA ILE A 136 7.38 3.99 -16.56
C ILE A 136 5.96 3.43 -16.68
N PRO A 137 5.76 2.33 -17.43
CA PRO A 137 4.46 1.65 -17.51
C PRO A 137 4.14 0.90 -16.22
N ALA A 138 2.86 0.59 -16.00
CA ALA A 138 2.40 -0.18 -14.83
C ALA A 138 3.09 -1.54 -14.67
N THR A 139 3.44 -2.23 -15.77
CA THR A 139 4.20 -3.48 -15.72
C THR A 139 5.55 -3.30 -15.04
N GLU A 140 6.28 -2.23 -15.37
CA GLU A 140 7.57 -1.94 -14.75
C GLU A 140 7.40 -1.52 -13.29
N PHE A 141 6.37 -0.72 -12.97
CA PHE A 141 6.05 -0.36 -11.59
C PHE A 141 5.77 -1.60 -10.72
N LEU A 142 4.90 -2.50 -11.19
CA LEU A 142 4.57 -3.74 -10.48
C LEU A 142 5.79 -4.64 -10.32
N ARG A 143 6.67 -4.71 -11.34
CA ARG A 143 7.95 -5.42 -11.25
C ARG A 143 8.84 -4.84 -10.15
N GLN A 144 8.95 -3.52 -10.06
CA GLN A 144 9.74 -2.87 -9.02
C GLN A 144 9.13 -3.11 -7.62
N ARG A 145 7.80 -3.10 -7.50
CA ARG A 145 7.12 -3.45 -6.25
C ARG A 145 7.42 -4.88 -5.80
N ALA A 146 7.38 -5.85 -6.71
CA ALA A 146 7.74 -7.24 -6.42
C ALA A 146 9.19 -7.38 -5.93
N LEU A 147 10.14 -6.67 -6.55
CA LEU A 147 11.55 -6.67 -6.13
C LEU A 147 11.76 -6.01 -4.76
N ILE A 148 11.04 -4.93 -4.46
CA ILE A 148 11.08 -4.23 -3.18
C ILE A 148 10.51 -5.13 -2.07
N ASP A 149 9.39 -5.79 -2.31
CA ASP A 149 8.79 -6.75 -1.38
C ASP A 149 9.74 -7.91 -1.07
N ALA A 150 10.31 -8.53 -2.10
CA ALA A 150 11.26 -9.63 -1.94
C ALA A 150 12.48 -9.23 -1.12
N GLU A 151 13.11 -8.09 -1.44
CA GLU A 151 14.27 -7.60 -0.71
C GLU A 151 13.94 -7.22 0.74
N SER A 152 12.76 -6.63 0.97
CA SER A 152 12.28 -6.33 2.32
C SER A 152 12.12 -7.60 3.18
N ARG A 153 11.67 -8.72 2.57
CA ARG A 153 11.59 -10.03 3.25
C ARG A 153 12.98 -10.53 3.62
N GLN A 154 13.91 -10.51 2.66
CA GLN A 154 15.28 -10.95 2.88
C GLN A 154 15.99 -10.18 4.01
N LEU A 155 15.83 -8.85 4.03
CA LEU A 155 16.40 -8.03 5.10
C LEU A 155 15.78 -8.34 6.47
N ALA A 156 14.47 -8.60 6.51
CA ALA A 156 13.81 -8.97 7.75
C ALA A 156 14.19 -10.38 8.23
N ASP A 157 14.42 -11.32 7.32
CA ASP A 157 14.92 -12.66 7.66
C ASP A 157 16.34 -12.57 8.23
N ARG A 158 17.18 -11.67 7.70
CA ARG A 158 18.51 -11.38 8.28
C ARG A 158 18.40 -10.81 9.71
N LEU A 159 17.47 -9.87 9.96
CA LEU A 159 17.22 -9.35 11.32
C LEU A 159 16.78 -10.46 12.27
N GLU A 160 15.88 -11.34 11.82
CA GLU A 160 15.43 -12.48 12.63
C GLU A 160 16.58 -13.45 12.96
N ARG A 161 17.50 -13.67 12.02
CA ARG A 161 18.69 -14.48 12.27
C ARG A 161 19.63 -13.84 13.29
N VAL A 162 19.84 -12.51 13.23
CA VAL A 162 20.60 -11.78 14.26
C VAL A 162 19.96 -11.97 15.63
N ARG A 163 18.63 -11.80 15.73
CA ARG A 163 17.87 -11.98 16.97
C ARG A 163 18.00 -13.40 17.51
N THR A 164 17.86 -14.40 16.65
CA THR A 164 17.93 -15.82 17.00
C THR A 164 19.33 -16.20 17.47
N ALA A 165 20.38 -15.80 16.73
CA ALA A 165 21.76 -16.09 17.10
C ALA A 165 22.12 -15.48 18.47
N ALA A 166 21.71 -14.22 18.70
CA ALA A 166 21.90 -13.57 19.98
C ALA A 166 21.16 -14.27 21.14
N GLY A 167 19.93 -14.70 20.91
CA GLY A 167 19.12 -15.38 21.92
C GLY A 167 19.55 -16.82 22.23
N THR A 168 20.33 -17.47 21.34
CA THR A 168 20.82 -18.84 21.54
C THR A 168 22.26 -18.92 22.04
N ALA A 169 23.02 -17.83 21.96
CA ALA A 169 24.42 -17.81 22.41
C ALA A 169 24.51 -17.76 23.93
N PRO A 170 25.17 -18.72 24.59
CA PRO A 170 25.28 -18.72 26.04
C PRO A 170 26.00 -17.47 26.56
N GLY A 171 25.41 -16.83 27.58
CA GLY A 171 26.00 -15.66 28.24
C GLY A 171 26.03 -14.37 27.38
N TYR A 172 25.36 -14.34 26.25
CA TYR A 172 25.25 -13.16 25.38
C TYR A 172 23.83 -12.62 25.33
N SER A 173 23.68 -11.31 25.24
CA SER A 173 22.41 -10.63 24.99
C SER A 173 22.62 -9.33 24.22
N LEU A 174 21.75 -9.04 23.27
CA LEU A 174 21.78 -7.76 22.55
C LEU A 174 21.71 -6.58 23.54
N SER A 175 22.51 -5.55 23.31
CA SER A 175 22.41 -4.29 24.02
C SER A 175 21.03 -3.64 23.81
N PRO A 176 20.58 -2.71 24.68
CA PRO A 176 19.33 -1.99 24.48
C PRO A 176 19.29 -1.26 23.13
N ASP A 177 20.40 -0.67 22.69
CA ASP A 177 20.50 0.02 21.41
C ASP A 177 20.34 -0.95 20.23
N GLN A 178 21.04 -2.08 20.25
CA GLN A 178 20.90 -3.11 19.21
C GLN A 178 19.47 -3.64 19.11
N ARG A 179 18.79 -3.83 20.24
CA ARG A 179 17.36 -4.23 20.25
C ARG A 179 16.48 -3.17 19.62
N PHE A 180 16.69 -1.87 19.92
CA PHE A 180 15.93 -0.80 19.30
C PHE A 180 16.19 -0.70 17.80
N ARG A 181 17.44 -0.79 17.36
CA ARG A 181 17.79 -0.79 15.93
C ARG A 181 17.14 -1.97 15.21
N LEU A 182 17.14 -3.15 15.79
CA LEU A 182 16.51 -4.34 15.23
C LEU A 182 15.00 -4.14 15.06
N GLU A 183 14.30 -3.70 16.12
CA GLU A 183 12.86 -3.49 16.06
C GLU A 183 12.47 -2.32 15.15
N ASN A 184 13.25 -1.24 15.11
CA ASN A 184 13.04 -0.12 14.19
C ASN A 184 13.11 -0.59 12.73
N ASN A 185 14.16 -1.32 12.36
CA ASN A 185 14.33 -1.86 11.01
C ASN A 185 13.19 -2.84 10.66
N ARG A 186 12.80 -3.69 11.61
CA ARG A 186 11.71 -4.64 11.45
C ARG A 186 10.38 -3.93 11.15
N GLY A 187 10.06 -2.86 11.89
CA GLY A 187 8.85 -2.05 11.67
C GLY A 187 8.83 -1.43 10.28
N VAL A 188 9.92 -0.76 9.90
CA VAL A 188 10.04 -0.13 8.58
C VAL A 188 9.94 -1.15 7.45
N LEU A 189 10.66 -2.27 7.53
CA LEU A 189 10.63 -3.29 6.48
C LEU A 189 9.25 -3.93 6.30
N LYS A 190 8.42 -4.03 7.35
CA LYS A 190 7.05 -4.52 7.23
C LYS A 190 6.17 -3.65 6.31
N THR A 191 6.40 -2.35 6.28
CA THR A 191 5.60 -1.40 5.46
C THR A 191 5.94 -1.43 3.97
N TYR A 192 6.97 -2.19 3.57
CA TYR A 192 7.32 -2.44 2.15
C TYR A 192 6.88 -3.81 1.65
N ARG A 193 6.23 -4.59 2.51
CA ARG A 193 5.70 -5.92 2.19
C ARG A 193 4.20 -5.85 2.01
N GLY A 194 3.69 -6.39 0.94
CA GLY A 194 2.26 -6.43 0.71
C GLY A 194 1.81 -7.75 0.08
N PRO A 195 0.57 -8.16 0.32
CA PRO A 195 0.03 -9.41 -0.22
C PRO A 195 -0.03 -9.40 -1.75
N ILE A 196 -0.30 -8.26 -2.36
CA ILE A 196 -0.38 -8.12 -3.82
C ILE A 196 1.02 -8.08 -4.41
N SER A 197 1.94 -7.30 -3.80
CA SER A 197 3.35 -7.26 -4.21
C SER A 197 4.01 -8.64 -4.13
N GLN A 198 3.70 -9.44 -3.10
CA GLN A 198 4.13 -10.82 -2.97
C GLN A 198 3.54 -11.73 -4.06
N ARG A 199 2.24 -11.59 -4.34
CA ARG A 199 1.59 -12.36 -5.40
C ARG A 199 2.22 -12.06 -6.75
N ILE A 200 2.46 -10.80 -7.09
CA ILE A 200 3.14 -10.40 -8.33
C ILE A 200 4.52 -11.03 -8.42
N SER A 201 5.28 -11.08 -7.32
CA SER A 201 6.57 -11.77 -7.26
C SER A 201 6.44 -13.26 -7.60
N ALA A 202 5.44 -13.95 -7.04
CA ALA A 202 5.16 -15.36 -7.33
C ALA A 202 4.72 -15.58 -8.79
N GLU A 203 3.85 -14.74 -9.32
CA GLU A 203 3.38 -14.78 -10.71
C GLU A 203 4.53 -14.55 -11.71
N THR A 204 5.42 -13.60 -11.43
CA THR A 204 6.59 -13.30 -12.28
C THR A 204 7.63 -14.42 -12.24
N ALA A 205 7.69 -15.17 -11.15
CA ALA A 205 8.52 -16.37 -11.03
C ALA A 205 7.86 -17.65 -11.63
N GLY A 206 6.61 -17.57 -12.12
CA GLY A 206 5.88 -18.70 -12.66
C GLY A 206 5.25 -19.62 -11.62
N GLY A 207 5.16 -19.16 -10.36
CA GLY A 207 4.60 -19.96 -9.25
C GLY A 207 3.06 -19.97 -9.18
N THR A 208 2.40 -18.98 -9.81
CA THR A 208 0.93 -18.86 -9.84
C THR A 208 0.44 -18.26 -11.15
N GLU A 209 -0.83 -18.51 -11.48
CA GLU A 209 -1.46 -17.91 -12.65
C GLU A 209 -1.58 -16.38 -12.52
N PRO A 210 -1.25 -15.63 -13.60
CA PRO A 210 -1.36 -14.16 -13.61
C PRO A 210 -2.80 -13.70 -13.45
N ASN A 211 -3.03 -12.77 -12.54
CA ASN A 211 -4.33 -12.14 -12.31
C ASN A 211 -4.32 -10.66 -12.68
N ALA A 212 -5.52 -10.09 -12.87
CA ALA A 212 -5.65 -8.65 -13.10
C ALA A 212 -5.41 -7.91 -11.77
N VAL A 213 -4.49 -6.97 -11.78
CA VAL A 213 -4.23 -6.03 -10.69
C VAL A 213 -4.69 -4.66 -11.14
N TYR A 214 -5.53 -4.01 -10.35
CA TYR A 214 -5.87 -2.62 -10.53
C TYR A 214 -4.87 -1.76 -9.76
N VAL A 215 -4.36 -0.73 -10.39
CA VAL A 215 -3.28 0.13 -9.89
C VAL A 215 -3.73 1.57 -9.93
N GLU A 216 -3.65 2.27 -8.80
CA GLU A 216 -3.74 3.72 -8.72
C GLU A 216 -2.43 4.27 -8.17
N ALA A 217 -2.04 5.49 -8.58
CA ALA A 217 -0.90 6.19 -8.00
C ALA A 217 -1.15 7.68 -7.86
N SER A 218 -0.61 8.25 -6.80
CA SER A 218 -0.38 9.68 -6.59
C SER A 218 1.12 9.99 -6.71
N SER A 219 1.51 11.25 -6.54
CA SER A 219 2.93 11.65 -6.55
C SER A 219 3.77 10.95 -5.46
N GLU A 220 3.15 10.54 -4.35
CA GLU A 220 3.83 9.99 -3.18
C GLU A 220 3.20 8.68 -2.64
N GLY A 221 2.19 8.16 -3.34
CA GLY A 221 1.47 6.97 -2.91
C GLY A 221 1.02 6.06 -4.04
N TYR A 222 0.62 4.86 -3.68
CA TYR A 222 0.00 3.91 -4.60
C TYR A 222 -1.10 3.10 -3.89
N MET A 223 -2.03 2.60 -4.67
CA MET A 223 -2.98 1.57 -4.29
C MET A 223 -2.95 0.45 -5.32
N LEU A 224 -2.82 -0.78 -4.83
CA LEU A 224 -2.97 -2.01 -5.61
C LEU A 224 -4.19 -2.77 -5.10
N SER A 225 -4.99 -3.30 -6.01
CA SER A 225 -6.07 -4.19 -5.63
C SER A 225 -6.29 -5.29 -6.66
N THR A 226 -6.73 -6.45 -6.19
CA THR A 226 -6.97 -7.63 -7.02
C THR A 226 -8.03 -8.52 -6.38
N VAL A 227 -8.63 -9.37 -7.21
CA VAL A 227 -9.52 -10.44 -6.74
C VAL A 227 -8.94 -11.78 -7.15
N SER A 228 -8.75 -12.67 -6.18
CA SER A 228 -8.27 -14.03 -6.41
C SER A 228 -8.73 -14.99 -5.31
N ASP A 229 -8.95 -16.24 -5.65
CA ASP A 229 -9.23 -17.30 -4.69
C ASP A 229 -10.42 -16.98 -3.74
N GLY A 230 -11.46 -16.31 -4.25
CA GLY A 230 -12.64 -15.91 -3.49
C GLY A 230 -12.43 -14.69 -2.59
N ARG A 231 -11.31 -14.00 -2.69
CA ARG A 231 -10.93 -12.85 -1.87
C ARG A 231 -10.62 -11.61 -2.70
N TYR A 232 -11.04 -10.48 -2.19
CA TYR A 232 -10.53 -9.17 -2.58
C TYR A 232 -9.36 -8.81 -1.69
N SER A 233 -8.26 -8.39 -2.30
CA SER A 233 -7.08 -7.89 -1.59
C SER A 233 -6.77 -6.47 -2.02
N ARG A 234 -6.42 -5.62 -1.05
CA ARG A 234 -6.02 -4.22 -1.25
C ARG A 234 -4.75 -3.93 -0.48
N GLU A 235 -3.89 -3.13 -1.08
CA GLU A 235 -2.61 -2.66 -0.52
C GLU A 235 -2.47 -1.18 -0.88
N THR A 236 -2.46 -0.29 0.13
CA THR A 236 -2.36 1.16 -0.06
C THR A 236 -1.20 1.73 0.74
N TYR A 237 -0.36 2.54 0.09
CA TYR A 237 0.76 3.26 0.69
C TYR A 237 0.67 4.75 0.35
N LEU A 238 0.79 5.62 1.35
CA LEU A 238 0.76 7.07 1.24
C LEU A 238 1.98 7.66 1.94
N GLY A 239 3.03 7.94 1.16
CA GLY A 239 4.31 8.41 1.70
C GLY A 239 4.23 9.77 2.41
N GLN A 240 3.32 10.65 1.96
CA GLN A 240 3.08 11.96 2.58
C GLN A 240 2.53 11.87 4.01
N ASP A 241 1.95 10.74 4.39
CA ASP A 241 1.39 10.53 5.73
C ASP A 241 2.40 9.96 6.72
N ARG A 242 3.65 9.85 6.33
CA ARG A 242 4.74 9.45 7.19
C ARG A 242 5.81 10.52 7.28
N ASP A 243 6.11 10.96 8.53
CA ASP A 243 7.26 11.83 8.83
C ASP A 243 8.13 11.20 9.92
N PRO A 244 9.16 10.40 9.54
CA PRO A 244 10.05 9.76 10.50
C PRO A 244 10.98 10.75 11.23
N THR A 245 10.97 12.05 10.83
CA THR A 245 11.77 13.10 11.47
C THR A 245 10.98 13.89 12.51
N ALA A 246 9.65 13.84 12.46
CA ALA A 246 8.80 14.48 13.45
C ALA A 246 8.82 13.74 14.80
N THR A 247 8.52 14.48 15.85
CA THR A 247 8.40 13.90 17.18
C THR A 247 7.22 12.92 17.23
N ASP A 248 7.46 11.73 17.73
CA ASP A 248 6.42 10.72 17.95
C ASP A 248 5.44 11.20 19.02
N GLN A 249 4.23 11.58 18.60
CA GLN A 249 3.20 12.16 19.47
C GLN A 249 2.61 11.12 20.44
N PHE A 250 2.52 9.86 20.02
CA PHE A 250 2.05 8.78 20.91
C PHE A 250 3.10 8.46 21.98
N GLY A 251 4.38 8.46 21.58
CA GLY A 251 5.50 8.21 22.49
C GLY A 251 5.67 9.27 23.59
N GLN A 252 5.00 10.44 23.47
CA GLN A 252 4.99 11.47 24.50
C GLN A 252 3.90 11.29 25.57
N THR A 253 3.00 10.32 25.39
CA THR A 253 1.91 10.04 26.36
C THR A 253 2.34 9.04 27.44
N ASP A 254 1.64 9.04 28.58
CA ASP A 254 1.89 8.05 29.63
C ASP A 254 1.49 6.63 29.22
N ASP A 255 0.55 6.51 28.26
CA ASP A 255 0.12 5.24 27.67
C ASP A 255 0.15 5.33 26.13
N PRO A 256 1.31 5.14 25.49
CA PRO A 256 1.44 5.23 24.03
C PRO A 256 0.51 4.30 23.26
N LEU A 257 0.37 3.05 23.71
CA LEU A 257 -0.48 2.06 23.03
C LEU A 257 -1.97 2.37 23.19
N GLY A 258 -2.39 2.87 24.36
CA GLY A 258 -3.74 3.36 24.58
C GLY A 258 -4.07 4.57 23.71
N ALA A 259 -3.13 5.51 23.53
CA ALA A 259 -3.30 6.65 22.64
C ALA A 259 -3.41 6.21 21.17
N VAL A 260 -2.59 5.27 20.71
CA VAL A 260 -2.71 4.65 19.37
C VAL A 260 -4.05 3.96 19.21
N ASN A 261 -4.49 3.20 20.20
CA ASN A 261 -5.77 2.49 20.17
C ASN A 261 -6.95 3.47 20.03
N THR A 262 -6.95 4.56 20.80
CA THR A 262 -7.97 5.63 20.69
C THR A 262 -7.95 6.27 19.30
N ARG A 263 -6.77 6.52 18.74
CA ARG A 263 -6.66 7.05 17.38
C ARG A 263 -7.19 6.07 16.34
N ALA A 264 -6.89 4.78 16.48
CA ALA A 264 -7.38 3.72 15.61
C ALA A 264 -8.90 3.56 15.66
N GLU A 265 -9.52 3.68 16.84
CA GLU A 265 -10.97 3.68 17.00
C GLU A 265 -11.64 4.82 16.23
N ASN A 266 -11.03 6.02 16.25
CA ASN A 266 -11.52 7.15 15.47
C ASN A 266 -11.39 6.95 13.94
N LEU A 267 -10.38 6.21 13.50
CA LEU A 267 -10.13 5.94 12.08
C LEU A 267 -10.97 4.78 11.53
N TYR A 268 -11.19 3.76 12.36
CA TYR A 268 -11.87 2.52 12.01
C TYR A 268 -13.00 2.19 12.98
N PRO A 269 -14.02 3.06 13.16
CA PRO A 269 -15.05 2.91 14.21
C PRO A 269 -15.83 1.60 14.06
N TRP A 270 -16.13 1.16 12.82
CA TRP A 270 -16.84 -0.10 12.60
C TRP A 270 -16.05 -1.30 13.14
N LEU A 271 -14.73 -1.31 12.97
CA LEU A 271 -13.87 -2.38 13.45
C LEU A 271 -13.97 -2.54 14.97
N TYR A 272 -14.01 -1.43 15.70
CA TYR A 272 -14.12 -1.43 17.16
C TYR A 272 -15.51 -1.79 17.69
N SER A 273 -16.55 -1.67 16.86
CA SER A 273 -17.89 -2.16 17.22
C SER A 273 -17.99 -3.69 17.17
N GLU A 274 -17.14 -4.34 16.37
CA GLU A 274 -17.16 -5.79 16.16
C GLU A 274 -16.12 -6.52 17.00
N GLN A 275 -14.89 -5.99 17.07
CA GLN A 275 -13.76 -6.59 17.78
C GLN A 275 -12.77 -5.51 18.24
N TYR A 276 -11.92 -5.89 19.21
CA TYR A 276 -10.77 -5.05 19.57
C TYR A 276 -9.54 -5.50 18.77
N PRO A 277 -8.94 -4.61 17.96
CA PRO A 277 -7.71 -4.90 17.24
C PRO A 277 -6.52 -5.05 18.19
N SER A 278 -5.50 -5.76 17.76
CA SER A 278 -4.20 -5.76 18.42
C SER A 278 -3.38 -4.56 17.96
N VAL A 279 -2.68 -3.91 18.90
CA VAL A 279 -1.79 -2.78 18.64
C VAL A 279 -0.38 -3.15 19.05
N GLN A 280 0.60 -2.86 18.17
CA GLN A 280 2.02 -3.12 18.40
C GLN A 280 2.87 -1.92 17.99
N ALA A 281 3.83 -1.53 18.84
CA ALA A 281 4.88 -0.56 18.51
C ALA A 281 6.15 -1.28 18.03
N TYR A 282 6.91 -0.64 17.14
CA TYR A 282 8.21 -1.14 16.64
C TYR A 282 9.37 -0.28 17.16
N GLY A 283 9.86 -0.62 18.33
CA GLY A 283 10.99 0.04 18.96
C GLY A 283 10.72 1.53 19.17
N ARG A 284 11.60 2.36 18.57
CA ARG A 284 11.48 3.84 18.54
C ARG A 284 11.30 4.37 17.12
N SER A 285 10.75 3.55 16.23
CA SER A 285 10.57 3.93 14.83
C SER A 285 9.45 4.93 14.59
N GLY A 286 8.62 5.21 15.59
CA GLY A 286 7.36 5.92 15.43
C GLY A 286 6.33 5.16 14.62
N ILE A 287 6.53 3.86 14.34
CA ILE A 287 5.58 3.02 13.60
C ILE A 287 4.77 2.17 14.57
N TYR A 288 3.46 2.26 14.42
CA TYR A 288 2.48 1.49 15.17
C TYR A 288 1.63 0.66 14.22
N GLN A 289 1.56 -0.65 14.46
CA GLN A 289 0.72 -1.56 13.69
C GLN A 289 -0.59 -1.80 14.42
N ILE A 290 -1.69 -1.73 13.68
CA ILE A 290 -3.03 -2.16 14.09
C ILE A 290 -3.36 -3.38 13.25
N GLN A 291 -3.77 -4.45 13.88
CA GLN A 291 -4.19 -5.68 13.20
C GLN A 291 -5.48 -6.21 13.79
N ALA A 292 -6.44 -6.53 12.92
CA ALA A 292 -7.70 -7.15 13.30
C ALA A 292 -8.20 -8.14 12.26
N ASP A 293 -8.81 -9.19 12.76
CA ASP A 293 -9.74 -10.01 12.00
C ASP A 293 -11.15 -9.44 12.23
N HIS A 294 -12.01 -9.45 11.22
CA HIS A 294 -13.38 -8.97 11.31
C HIS A 294 -14.30 -9.82 10.43
N PRO A 295 -15.65 -9.75 10.59
CA PRO A 295 -16.56 -10.66 9.89
C PRO A 295 -16.39 -10.72 8.36
N ASN A 296 -15.91 -9.64 7.74
CA ASN A 296 -15.69 -9.59 6.30
C ASN A 296 -14.25 -9.91 5.88
N GLY A 297 -13.31 -10.12 6.83
CA GLY A 297 -11.91 -10.42 6.50
C GLY A 297 -10.89 -9.92 7.51
N GLN A 298 -9.81 -9.31 7.02
CA GLN A 298 -8.67 -8.89 7.82
C GLN A 298 -8.20 -7.49 7.43
N LEU A 299 -7.80 -6.69 8.43
CA LEU A 299 -7.15 -5.40 8.25
C LEU A 299 -5.81 -5.38 8.98
N THR A 300 -4.79 -4.85 8.31
CA THR A 300 -3.54 -4.44 8.95
C THR A 300 -3.21 -3.02 8.51
N ALA A 301 -3.13 -2.10 9.46
CA ALA A 301 -2.81 -0.70 9.22
C ALA A 301 -1.55 -0.29 10.00
N TYR A 302 -0.80 0.65 9.45
CA TYR A 302 0.41 1.20 10.06
C TYR A 302 0.25 2.71 10.21
N LEU A 303 0.28 3.17 11.45
CA LEU A 303 0.24 4.59 11.83
C LEU A 303 1.66 5.10 12.01
N ASP A 304 1.86 6.34 11.59
CA ASP A 304 3.05 7.12 11.90
C ASP A 304 2.86 7.97 13.16
N GLY A 305 3.78 7.88 14.10
CA GLY A 305 3.71 8.65 15.34
C GLY A 305 3.92 10.15 15.15
N GLY A 306 4.64 10.54 14.10
CA GLY A 306 4.90 11.94 13.78
C GLY A 306 3.65 12.66 13.25
N THR A 307 2.94 12.05 12.31
CA THR A 307 1.73 12.61 11.67
C THR A 307 0.43 12.17 12.35
N THR A 308 0.45 11.07 13.10
CA THR A 308 -0.71 10.34 13.63
C THR A 308 -1.66 9.78 12.55
N ASN A 309 -1.20 9.71 11.31
CA ASN A 309 -1.97 9.19 10.18
C ASN A 309 -1.62 7.74 9.87
N VAL A 310 -2.54 7.05 9.21
CA VAL A 310 -2.25 5.77 8.55
C VAL A 310 -1.51 6.06 7.26
N PHE A 311 -0.34 5.48 7.07
CA PHE A 311 0.46 5.66 5.86
C PHE A 311 0.59 4.37 5.03
N TYR A 312 0.29 3.22 5.63
CA TYR A 312 0.26 1.94 4.93
C TYR A 312 -0.84 1.05 5.47
N GLU A 313 -1.60 0.43 4.57
CA GLU A 313 -2.71 -0.45 4.92
C GLU A 313 -2.78 -1.64 3.96
N THR A 314 -3.12 -2.80 4.49
CA THR A 314 -3.53 -3.96 3.72
C THR A 314 -4.86 -4.49 4.21
N GLN A 315 -5.75 -4.83 3.28
CA GLN A 315 -7.03 -5.48 3.59
C GLN A 315 -7.21 -6.74 2.75
N HIS A 316 -7.81 -7.74 3.36
CA HIS A 316 -8.36 -8.91 2.69
C HIS A 316 -9.84 -9.02 3.05
N LEU A 317 -10.70 -9.09 2.05
CA LEU A 317 -12.14 -9.24 2.24
C LEU A 317 -12.63 -10.50 1.54
N GLU A 318 -13.47 -11.27 2.22
CA GLU A 318 -14.14 -12.46 1.65
C GLU A 318 -15.29 -12.00 0.76
N LEU A 319 -15.29 -12.37 -0.52
CA LEU A 319 -16.29 -11.90 -1.49
C LEU A 319 -17.73 -12.28 -1.13
N THR A 320 -17.90 -13.36 -0.37
CA THR A 320 -19.22 -13.85 0.03
C THR A 320 -19.88 -13.02 1.12
N THR A 321 -19.10 -12.21 1.85
CA THR A 321 -19.58 -11.39 2.98
C THR A 321 -19.76 -9.92 2.61
N ILE A 322 -19.33 -9.51 1.40
CA ILE A 322 -19.40 -8.10 0.98
C ILE A 322 -20.76 -7.83 0.32
N ASP A 323 -21.42 -6.79 0.78
CA ASP A 323 -22.64 -6.29 0.18
C ASP A 323 -22.36 -5.73 -1.22
N ARG A 324 -23.27 -6.01 -2.14
CA ARG A 324 -23.19 -5.53 -3.53
C ARG A 324 -24.57 -5.24 -4.08
N SER A 325 -24.63 -4.27 -4.97
CA SER A 325 -25.84 -3.87 -5.66
C SER A 325 -25.67 -4.01 -7.17
N GLU A 326 -26.74 -4.37 -7.87
CA GLU A 326 -26.77 -4.31 -9.33
C GLU A 326 -26.83 -2.85 -9.77
N VAL A 327 -25.84 -2.43 -10.55
CA VAL A 327 -25.71 -1.05 -11.01
C VAL A 327 -26.00 -0.90 -12.49
N ALA A 328 -25.82 -1.97 -13.25
CA ALA A 328 -26.09 -1.96 -14.67
C ALA A 328 -26.39 -3.36 -15.20
N THR A 329 -27.34 -3.42 -16.12
CA THR A 329 -27.62 -4.63 -16.91
C THR A 329 -27.84 -4.25 -18.37
N SER A 330 -27.40 -5.12 -19.27
CA SER A 330 -27.66 -4.96 -20.70
C SER A 330 -27.82 -6.30 -21.35
N VAL A 331 -28.66 -6.34 -22.38
CA VAL A 331 -29.05 -7.56 -23.08
C VAL A 331 -28.96 -7.32 -24.57
N ASN A 332 -28.44 -8.28 -25.30
CA ASN A 332 -28.60 -8.41 -26.74
C ASN A 332 -29.50 -9.64 -27.07
N GLN A 333 -29.55 -10.05 -28.33
CA GLN A 333 -30.35 -11.21 -28.71
C GLN A 333 -29.93 -12.51 -28.02
N SER A 334 -28.66 -12.68 -27.74
CA SER A 334 -28.02 -13.94 -27.29
C SER A 334 -27.60 -13.91 -25.84
N VAL A 335 -27.08 -12.79 -25.32
CA VAL A 335 -26.46 -12.74 -24.00
C VAL A 335 -26.97 -11.57 -23.16
N ARG A 336 -27.19 -11.85 -21.89
CA ARG A 336 -27.46 -10.88 -20.84
C ARG A 336 -26.22 -10.71 -19.97
N VAL A 337 -25.79 -9.49 -19.75
CA VAL A 337 -24.67 -9.16 -18.87
C VAL A 337 -25.16 -8.26 -17.75
N ARG A 338 -24.78 -8.57 -16.51
CA ARG A 338 -25.05 -7.80 -15.31
C ARG A 338 -23.74 -7.38 -14.66
N VAL A 339 -23.75 -6.18 -14.09
CA VAL A 339 -22.65 -5.61 -13.33
C VAL A 339 -23.14 -5.30 -11.92
N GLN A 340 -22.47 -5.84 -10.92
CA GLN A 340 -22.73 -5.59 -9.51
C GLN A 340 -21.46 -5.03 -8.87
N GLN A 341 -21.60 -3.91 -8.17
CA GLN A 341 -20.50 -3.24 -7.48
C GLN A 341 -20.72 -3.22 -5.97
N SER A 342 -19.65 -3.01 -5.22
CA SER A 342 -19.69 -2.89 -3.76
C SER A 342 -19.42 -1.45 -3.31
N PHE A 343 -18.18 -1.00 -3.37
CA PHE A 343 -17.73 0.35 -3.02
C PHE A 343 -16.61 0.78 -3.99
N GLU A 344 -16.28 2.07 -4.01
CA GLU A 344 -15.28 2.63 -4.94
C GLU A 344 -13.93 1.87 -4.83
N SER A 345 -13.41 1.44 -5.98
CA SER A 345 -12.20 0.61 -6.09
C SER A 345 -12.30 -0.74 -5.35
N GLY A 346 -13.51 -1.16 -4.97
CA GLY A 346 -13.82 -2.42 -4.33
C GLY A 346 -14.07 -3.57 -5.32
N PRO A 347 -14.59 -4.70 -4.81
CA PRO A 347 -14.95 -5.84 -5.66
C PRO A 347 -16.07 -5.52 -6.64
N LEU A 348 -15.88 -5.95 -7.87
CA LEU A 348 -16.86 -5.86 -8.98
C LEU A 348 -17.17 -7.26 -9.49
N LEU A 349 -18.45 -7.60 -9.60
CA LEU A 349 -18.90 -8.85 -10.19
C LEU A 349 -19.56 -8.58 -11.56
N VAL A 350 -19.05 -9.24 -12.59
CA VAL A 350 -19.65 -9.29 -13.92
C VAL A 350 -20.18 -10.67 -14.18
N THR A 351 -21.50 -10.81 -14.46
CA THR A 351 -22.11 -12.08 -14.81
C THR A 351 -22.63 -12.06 -16.24
N ALA A 352 -22.50 -13.18 -16.94
CA ALA A 352 -23.01 -13.38 -18.28
C ALA A 352 -23.91 -14.62 -18.31
N THR A 353 -25.10 -14.47 -18.92
CA THR A 353 -26.06 -15.57 -19.11
C THR A 353 -26.62 -15.54 -20.52
N ASP A 354 -26.93 -16.71 -21.08
CA ASP A 354 -27.69 -16.82 -22.31
C ASP A 354 -29.07 -16.22 -22.10
N ASN A 355 -29.48 -15.32 -23.00
CA ASN A 355 -30.72 -14.57 -22.83
C ASN A 355 -32.00 -15.38 -23.08
N SER A 356 -31.89 -16.50 -23.82
CA SER A 356 -33.03 -17.36 -24.16
C SER A 356 -33.23 -18.46 -23.12
N THR A 357 -32.18 -19.07 -22.63
CA THR A 357 -32.23 -20.21 -21.70
C THR A 357 -31.99 -19.82 -20.24
N GLY A 358 -31.36 -18.67 -19.99
CA GLY A 358 -30.93 -18.26 -18.64
C GLY A 358 -29.71 -19.02 -18.12
N SER A 359 -29.12 -19.93 -18.92
CA SER A 359 -27.91 -20.66 -18.53
C SER A 359 -26.69 -19.76 -18.49
N THR A 360 -25.66 -20.16 -17.75
CA THR A 360 -24.38 -19.42 -17.67
C THR A 360 -23.72 -19.36 -19.06
N ALA A 361 -23.04 -18.23 -19.34
CA ALA A 361 -22.34 -18.01 -20.59
C ALA A 361 -20.90 -17.62 -20.34
N ASP A 362 -19.95 -18.28 -21.04
CA ASP A 362 -18.55 -17.88 -21.03
C ASP A 362 -18.33 -16.68 -21.95
N ALA A 363 -17.86 -15.57 -21.39
CA ALA A 363 -17.60 -14.35 -22.12
C ALA A 363 -16.29 -13.71 -21.70
N THR A 364 -15.53 -13.23 -22.68
CA THR A 364 -14.36 -12.38 -22.42
C THR A 364 -14.80 -11.01 -21.97
N VAL A 365 -14.38 -10.61 -20.76
CA VAL A 365 -14.69 -9.31 -20.18
C VAL A 365 -13.54 -8.33 -20.37
N ARG A 366 -13.89 -7.13 -20.82
CA ARG A 366 -12.99 -5.97 -20.93
C ARG A 366 -13.57 -4.79 -20.16
N ILE A 367 -12.71 -4.05 -19.48
CA ILE A 367 -13.08 -2.77 -18.84
C ILE A 367 -12.24 -1.68 -19.50
N ASN A 368 -12.88 -0.64 -20.00
CA ASN A 368 -12.25 0.44 -20.77
C ASN A 368 -11.34 -0.10 -21.91
N GLY A 369 -11.77 -1.19 -22.56
CA GLY A 369 -11.05 -1.86 -23.64
C GLY A 369 -9.94 -2.82 -23.21
N LYS A 370 -9.49 -2.78 -21.96
CA LYS A 370 -8.48 -3.70 -21.43
C LYS A 370 -9.12 -5.05 -21.06
N ARG A 371 -8.51 -6.16 -21.48
CA ARG A 371 -8.97 -7.51 -21.11
C ARG A 371 -8.69 -7.76 -19.64
N ILE A 372 -9.75 -8.10 -18.88
CA ILE A 372 -9.68 -8.42 -17.45
C ILE A 372 -9.63 -9.93 -17.24
N GLY A 373 -10.54 -10.68 -17.87
CA GLY A 373 -10.64 -12.12 -17.73
C GLY A 373 -11.77 -12.71 -18.57
N THR A 374 -12.25 -13.89 -18.18
CA THR A 374 -13.44 -14.52 -18.74
C THR A 374 -14.39 -14.89 -17.60
N THR A 375 -15.70 -14.95 -17.89
CA THR A 375 -16.69 -15.38 -16.91
C THR A 375 -16.67 -16.90 -16.68
N GLY A 376 -15.98 -17.65 -17.53
CA GLY A 376 -15.82 -19.09 -17.35
C GLY A 376 -17.13 -19.89 -17.42
N GLY A 377 -17.10 -21.12 -16.93
CA GLY A 377 -18.24 -22.03 -16.96
C GLY A 377 -19.35 -21.69 -15.96
N ASP A 378 -19.07 -20.93 -14.92
CA ASP A 378 -20.03 -20.45 -13.93
C ASP A 378 -20.70 -19.12 -14.36
N GLY A 379 -20.26 -18.55 -15.48
CA GLY A 379 -20.80 -17.31 -16.01
C GLY A 379 -20.46 -16.08 -15.17
N ALA A 380 -19.42 -16.10 -14.31
CA ALA A 380 -19.09 -15.06 -13.35
C ALA A 380 -17.62 -14.66 -13.39
N LEU A 381 -17.33 -13.37 -13.40
CA LEU A 381 -15.99 -12.84 -13.25
C LEU A 381 -15.97 -11.81 -12.13
N TRP A 382 -15.21 -12.12 -11.10
CA TRP A 382 -14.86 -11.14 -10.09
C TRP A 382 -13.62 -10.35 -10.50
N THR A 383 -13.66 -9.06 -10.27
CA THR A 383 -12.55 -8.13 -10.52
C THR A 383 -12.64 -6.93 -9.57
N VAL A 384 -11.93 -5.87 -9.87
CA VAL A 384 -11.93 -4.62 -9.10
C VAL A 384 -12.72 -3.58 -9.88
N GLU A 385 -13.46 -2.71 -9.19
CA GLU A 385 -14.10 -1.54 -9.79
C GLU A 385 -13.04 -0.47 -10.09
N PRO A 386 -12.96 0.07 -11.31
CA PRO A 386 -12.12 1.23 -11.57
C PRO A 386 -12.79 2.50 -11.04
N ARG A 387 -11.99 3.48 -10.69
CA ARG A 387 -12.46 4.78 -10.25
C ARG A 387 -13.19 5.52 -11.37
N GLY A 388 -14.30 6.20 -11.03
CA GLY A 388 -15.07 7.02 -11.93
C GLY A 388 -15.89 6.24 -12.95
N GLU A 389 -16.26 6.88 -14.06
CA GLU A 389 -17.04 6.23 -15.11
C GLU A 389 -16.21 5.22 -15.91
N TYR A 390 -16.81 4.09 -16.23
CA TYR A 390 -16.15 3.05 -17.02
C TYR A 390 -17.14 2.30 -17.93
N THR A 391 -16.58 1.53 -18.86
CA THR A 391 -17.36 0.69 -19.76
C THR A 391 -16.96 -0.76 -19.61
N VAL A 392 -17.92 -1.62 -19.27
CA VAL A 392 -17.79 -3.08 -19.32
C VAL A 392 -18.18 -3.56 -20.71
N THR A 393 -17.35 -4.40 -21.32
CA THR A 393 -17.65 -5.08 -22.58
C THR A 393 -17.48 -6.57 -22.36
N ALA A 394 -18.52 -7.35 -22.58
CA ALA A 394 -18.49 -8.81 -22.61
C ALA A 394 -18.65 -9.31 -24.04
N THR A 395 -17.81 -10.28 -24.44
CA THR A 395 -17.87 -10.90 -25.76
C THR A 395 -17.84 -12.41 -25.60
N THR A 396 -18.90 -13.09 -26.08
CA THR A 396 -18.99 -14.57 -26.05
C THR A 396 -18.05 -15.21 -27.04
N GLN A 397 -17.91 -16.55 -26.99
CA GLN A 397 -17.11 -17.31 -27.95
C GLN A 397 -17.67 -17.23 -29.37
N ASP A 398 -19.00 -17.09 -29.53
CA ASP A 398 -19.68 -16.93 -30.81
C ASP A 398 -19.55 -15.51 -31.40
N GLY A 399 -18.92 -14.60 -30.67
CA GLY A 399 -18.68 -13.22 -31.10
C GLY A 399 -19.77 -12.22 -30.69
N ASP A 400 -20.81 -12.67 -29.98
CA ASP A 400 -21.86 -11.79 -29.47
C ASP A 400 -21.28 -10.82 -28.43
N ARG A 401 -21.61 -9.54 -28.60
CA ARG A 401 -20.99 -8.48 -27.81
C ARG A 401 -22.03 -7.61 -27.12
N VAL A 402 -21.85 -7.41 -25.82
CA VAL A 402 -22.60 -6.45 -25.02
C VAL A 402 -21.66 -5.39 -24.46
N ARG A 403 -22.08 -4.13 -24.51
CA ARG A 403 -21.33 -2.99 -23.97
C ARG A 403 -22.22 -2.24 -22.97
N ILE A 404 -21.71 -1.99 -21.78
CA ILE A 404 -22.43 -1.38 -20.67
C ILE A 404 -21.61 -0.21 -20.15
N PRO A 405 -22.06 1.05 -20.29
CA PRO A 405 -21.52 2.16 -19.52
C PRO A 405 -21.96 2.01 -18.05
N VAL A 406 -21.05 2.22 -17.12
CA VAL A 406 -21.29 2.14 -15.68
C VAL A 406 -20.77 3.42 -15.05
N SER A 407 -21.58 4.02 -14.19
CA SER A 407 -21.11 5.09 -13.31
C SER A 407 -20.43 4.43 -12.11
N GLY A 408 -19.21 4.85 -11.80
CA GLY A 408 -18.50 4.36 -10.62
C GLY A 408 -19.23 4.70 -9.33
N SER A 409 -18.94 3.95 -8.29
CA SER A 409 -19.39 4.26 -6.91
C SER A 409 -18.88 5.64 -6.52
N ALA A 410 -19.69 6.40 -5.78
CA ALA A 410 -19.36 7.75 -5.32
C ALA A 410 -18.59 7.71 -3.99
#